data_d6eccf058658ecd992ac0ee72a731d66
#
_entry.id   d6eccf058658ecd992ac0ee72a731d66
#
_cell.length_a   1.000
_cell.length_b   1.000
_cell.length_c   1.000
_cell.angle_alpha   90.00
_cell.angle_beta   90.00
_cell.angle_gamma   90.00
#
_symmetry.space_group_name_H-M   'P 1'
#
loop_
_entity.id
_entity.type
_entity.pdbx_description
1 polymer ?
#
loop_
_entity_poly.entity_id
_entity_poly.type
_entity_poly.pdbx_seq_one_letter_code
_entity_poly.pdbx_strand_id
1 'polypeptide(L)'
;MAKLYFKYGAMGSSKSAQALITQFNYEELGMTVWLIKPSIDTRDGADIIKSRIGLARSAQIITPEQDIVKEYAKAGRHDVIISDEAQFFTPEQIDQLRELVDFEDIPVLCFGLRTDFLTHVFPGSKRLLELADSITEIKTVCACGRKATVNARIDENGRVITHGDQVFLGGNDSYVAMCHRCWKKRIRQQEIGRASCR
;
A
#
# COMPACT_ATOMS: atom_id res chain seq x y z
N MET A 1 -5.71 -24.64 5.63
CA MET A 1 -5.53 -23.51 6.58
C MET A 1 -5.20 -22.27 5.78
N ALA A 2 -6.04 -21.25 5.90
CA ALA A 2 -5.85 -19.94 5.26
C ALA A 2 -4.57 -19.26 5.73
N LYS A 3 -4.16 -18.21 5.03
CA LYS A 3 -2.93 -17.45 5.33
C LYS A 3 -3.17 -15.95 5.19
N LEU A 4 -2.45 -15.18 6.00
CA LEU A 4 -2.29 -13.75 5.82
C LEU A 4 -1.09 -13.48 4.90
N TYR A 5 -1.34 -12.80 3.79
CA TYR A 5 -0.31 -12.44 2.82
C TYR A 5 -0.06 -10.93 2.84
N PHE A 6 1.20 -10.53 2.91
CA PHE A 6 1.60 -9.14 2.71
C PHE A 6 2.41 -8.99 1.43
N LYS A 7 1.83 -8.34 0.43
CA LYS A 7 2.44 -8.04 -0.86
C LYS A 7 2.76 -6.54 -0.93
N TYR A 8 3.99 -6.20 -0.67
CA TYR A 8 4.41 -4.80 -0.63
C TYR A 8 5.33 -4.44 -1.81
N GLY A 9 5.40 -3.14 -2.12
CA GLY A 9 6.32 -2.63 -3.13
C GLY A 9 6.35 -1.11 -3.10
N ALA A 10 7.36 -0.50 -3.70
CA ALA A 10 7.42 0.95 -3.86
C ALA A 10 6.26 1.46 -4.75
N MET A 11 6.01 2.75 -4.76
CA MET A 11 5.02 3.34 -5.66
C MET A 11 5.35 3.01 -7.11
N GLY A 12 4.33 2.80 -7.93
CA GLY A 12 4.51 2.36 -9.31
C GLY A 12 4.91 0.89 -9.50
N SER A 13 4.84 0.04 -8.46
CA SER A 13 5.09 -1.40 -8.57
C SER A 13 3.86 -2.24 -8.96
N SER A 14 2.80 -1.61 -9.45
CA SER A 14 1.56 -2.27 -9.92
C SER A 14 0.78 -3.04 -8.84
N LYS A 15 0.88 -2.64 -7.55
CA LYS A 15 0.16 -3.29 -6.43
C LYS A 15 -1.34 -3.36 -6.66
N SER A 16 -2.00 -2.22 -6.88
CA SER A 16 -3.45 -2.15 -7.13
C SER A 16 -3.87 -2.95 -8.37
N ALA A 17 -3.04 -2.98 -9.43
CA ALA A 17 -3.30 -3.83 -10.57
C ALA A 17 -3.26 -5.31 -10.21
N GLN A 18 -2.26 -5.75 -9.43
CA GLN A 18 -2.17 -7.14 -8.98
C GLN A 18 -3.31 -7.51 -8.01
N ALA A 19 -3.74 -6.60 -7.14
CA ALA A 19 -4.91 -6.80 -6.29
C ALA A 19 -6.17 -7.07 -7.14
N LEU A 20 -6.43 -6.23 -8.13
CA LEU A 20 -7.58 -6.33 -9.02
C LEU A 20 -7.51 -7.55 -9.97
N ILE A 21 -6.34 -7.91 -10.46
CA ILE A 21 -6.13 -9.14 -11.23
C ILE A 21 -6.38 -10.37 -10.34
N THR A 22 -5.91 -10.34 -9.09
CA THR A 22 -6.15 -11.44 -8.14
C THR A 22 -7.65 -11.57 -7.86
N GLN A 23 -8.36 -10.45 -7.62
CA GLN A 23 -9.83 -10.46 -7.48
C GLN A 23 -10.49 -11.11 -8.69
N PHE A 24 -10.17 -10.67 -9.89
CA PHE A 24 -10.72 -11.21 -11.13
C PHE A 24 -10.51 -12.71 -11.25
N ASN A 25 -9.31 -13.23 -10.92
CA ASN A 25 -9.02 -14.67 -10.97
C ASN A 25 -9.87 -15.49 -9.99
N TYR A 26 -10.18 -14.97 -8.80
CA TYR A 26 -11.09 -15.62 -7.86
C TYR A 26 -12.54 -15.63 -8.41
N GLU A 27 -12.99 -14.48 -8.91
CA GLU A 27 -14.34 -14.32 -9.46
C GLU A 27 -14.60 -15.21 -10.70
N GLU A 28 -13.61 -15.39 -11.58
CA GLU A 28 -13.69 -16.33 -12.72
C GLU A 28 -13.92 -17.78 -12.30
N LEU A 29 -13.47 -18.15 -11.11
CA LEU A 29 -13.68 -19.47 -10.53
C LEU A 29 -14.99 -19.57 -9.72
N GLY A 30 -15.84 -18.56 -9.75
CA GLY A 30 -17.09 -18.48 -9.00
C GLY A 30 -16.92 -18.20 -7.51
N MET A 31 -15.73 -17.77 -7.08
CA MET A 31 -15.45 -17.41 -5.70
C MET A 31 -15.81 -15.96 -5.41
N THR A 32 -16.23 -15.67 -4.19
CA THR A 32 -16.60 -14.33 -3.74
C THR A 32 -15.43 -13.61 -3.08
N VAL A 33 -15.23 -12.34 -3.42
CA VAL A 33 -14.13 -11.51 -2.92
C VAL A 33 -14.67 -10.35 -2.10
N TRP A 34 -14.22 -10.19 -0.87
CA TRP A 34 -14.41 -8.96 -0.11
C TRP A 34 -13.25 -8.02 -0.36
N LEU A 35 -13.49 -7.03 -1.21
CA LEU A 35 -12.49 -6.01 -1.57
C LEU A 35 -12.62 -4.82 -0.64
N ILE A 36 -11.56 -4.47 0.09
CA ILE A 36 -11.56 -3.39 1.08
C ILE A 36 -10.39 -2.41 0.88
N LYS A 37 -10.56 -1.20 1.36
CA LYS A 37 -9.50 -0.19 1.42
C LYS A 37 -9.69 0.74 2.63
N PRO A 38 -8.59 1.31 3.19
CA PRO A 38 -8.68 2.34 4.22
C PRO A 38 -9.29 3.64 3.68
N SER A 39 -10.11 4.31 4.50
CA SER A 39 -10.81 5.55 4.14
C SER A 39 -9.90 6.73 3.83
N ILE A 40 -8.67 6.72 4.32
CA ILE A 40 -7.70 7.80 4.08
C ILE A 40 -7.30 7.92 2.60
N ASP A 41 -7.44 6.86 1.82
CA ASP A 41 -7.13 6.91 0.38
C ASP A 41 -8.36 7.32 -0.44
N THR A 42 -8.41 8.60 -0.80
CA THR A 42 -9.50 9.20 -1.61
C THR A 42 -9.08 9.59 -3.02
N ARG A 43 -7.85 9.22 -3.45
CA ARG A 43 -7.23 9.69 -4.72
C ARG A 43 -8.01 9.37 -5.97
N ASP A 44 -8.65 8.22 -6.04
CA ASP A 44 -9.38 7.73 -7.23
C ASP A 44 -10.92 7.69 -7.02
N GLY A 45 -11.42 8.30 -5.94
CA GLY A 45 -12.78 8.18 -5.44
C GLY A 45 -12.79 7.43 -4.12
N ALA A 46 -13.75 7.75 -3.24
CA ALA A 46 -13.75 7.22 -1.89
C ALA A 46 -13.83 5.68 -1.89
N ASP A 47 -14.68 5.10 -2.72
CA ASP A 47 -15.04 3.67 -2.77
C ASP A 47 -14.45 2.91 -3.97
N ILE A 48 -13.44 3.47 -4.65
CA ILE A 48 -12.88 2.86 -5.85
C ILE A 48 -11.40 2.53 -5.63
N ILE A 49 -11.00 1.31 -5.99
CA ILE A 49 -9.61 0.94 -6.24
C ILE A 49 -9.37 1.04 -7.74
N LYS A 50 -8.39 1.86 -8.12
CA LYS A 50 -8.02 2.07 -9.52
C LYS A 50 -6.53 1.84 -9.73
N SER A 51 -6.21 1.08 -10.75
CA SER A 51 -4.84 0.87 -11.20
C SER A 51 -4.44 1.87 -12.30
N ARG A 52 -3.14 2.14 -12.41
CA ARG A 52 -2.60 2.99 -13.50
C ARG A 52 -2.79 2.39 -14.90
N ILE A 53 -3.07 1.09 -15.01
CA ILE A 53 -3.36 0.41 -16.28
C ILE A 53 -4.84 0.39 -16.63
N GLY A 54 -5.68 1.15 -15.89
CA GLY A 54 -7.09 1.35 -16.19
C GLY A 54 -8.06 0.37 -15.55
N LEU A 55 -7.59 -0.63 -14.78
CA LEU A 55 -8.47 -1.49 -14.01
C LEU A 55 -9.08 -0.71 -12.84
N ALA A 56 -10.39 -0.87 -12.61
CA ALA A 56 -11.09 -0.24 -11.50
C ALA A 56 -12.19 -1.16 -10.97
N ARG A 57 -12.39 -1.15 -9.64
CA ARG A 57 -13.46 -1.89 -8.93
C ARG A 57 -13.89 -1.10 -7.70
N SER A 58 -15.17 -1.24 -7.34
CA SER A 58 -15.67 -0.76 -6.07
C SER A 58 -15.12 -1.60 -4.93
N ALA A 59 -14.77 -0.93 -3.83
CA ALA A 59 -14.27 -1.56 -2.61
C ALA A 59 -15.01 -0.99 -1.41
N GLN A 60 -15.19 -1.79 -0.37
CA GLN A 60 -15.73 -1.28 0.89
C GLN A 60 -14.66 -0.46 1.59
N ILE A 61 -15.04 0.73 2.03
CA ILE A 61 -14.19 1.63 2.78
C ILE A 61 -14.22 1.23 4.24
N ILE A 62 -13.04 1.19 4.86
CA ILE A 62 -12.88 0.96 6.29
C ILE A 62 -12.26 2.20 6.92
N THR A 63 -12.98 2.84 7.85
CA THR A 63 -12.44 3.96 8.63
C THR A 63 -11.58 3.45 9.80
N PRO A 64 -10.67 4.27 10.36
CA PRO A 64 -9.82 3.85 11.49
C PRO A 64 -10.60 3.40 12.73
N GLU A 65 -11.85 3.88 12.90
CA GLU A 65 -12.72 3.57 14.03
C GLU A 65 -13.54 2.29 13.83
N GLN A 66 -13.60 1.77 12.59
CA GLN A 66 -14.36 0.57 12.29
C GLN A 66 -13.59 -0.70 12.66
N ASP A 67 -14.34 -1.63 13.21
CA ASP A 67 -13.89 -2.98 13.53
C ASP A 67 -14.12 -3.88 12.30
N ILE A 68 -13.03 -4.38 11.73
CA ILE A 68 -13.06 -5.15 10.48
C ILE A 68 -13.82 -6.47 10.64
N VAL A 69 -13.76 -7.12 11.80
CA VAL A 69 -14.50 -8.37 12.06
C VAL A 69 -16.00 -8.11 12.02
N LYS A 70 -16.43 -7.00 12.64
CA LYS A 70 -17.85 -6.61 12.61
C LYS A 70 -18.31 -6.20 11.21
N GLU A 71 -17.48 -5.49 10.47
CA GLU A 71 -17.79 -5.11 9.09
C GLU A 71 -17.86 -6.35 8.18
N TYR A 72 -16.96 -7.33 8.37
CA TYR A 72 -17.02 -8.61 7.67
C TYR A 72 -18.31 -9.38 7.97
N ALA A 73 -18.73 -9.43 9.23
CA ALA A 73 -19.99 -10.08 9.63
C ALA A 73 -21.22 -9.44 8.95
N LYS A 74 -21.20 -8.11 8.70
CA LYS A 74 -22.26 -7.42 7.96
C LYS A 74 -22.19 -7.68 6.44
N ALA A 75 -21.00 -7.77 5.89
CA ALA A 75 -20.78 -8.01 4.47
C ALA A 75 -21.18 -9.44 4.04
N GLY A 76 -21.22 -10.36 4.99
CA GLY A 76 -21.49 -11.78 4.75
C GLY A 76 -20.23 -12.57 4.40
N ARG A 77 -20.37 -13.89 4.30
CA ARG A 77 -19.23 -14.76 4.06
C ARG A 77 -18.67 -14.60 2.63
N HIS A 78 -17.37 -14.47 2.55
CA HIS A 78 -16.61 -14.43 1.29
C HIS A 78 -15.51 -15.49 1.31
N ASP A 79 -15.03 -15.88 0.12
CA ASP A 79 -13.99 -16.89 -0.03
C ASP A 79 -12.57 -16.33 0.14
N VAL A 80 -12.42 -15.02 -0.03
CA VAL A 80 -11.13 -14.31 0.12
C VAL A 80 -11.35 -12.84 0.48
N ILE A 81 -10.44 -12.27 1.25
CA ILE A 81 -10.37 -10.84 1.53
C ILE A 81 -9.16 -10.26 0.79
N ILE A 82 -9.36 -9.20 0.02
CA ILE A 82 -8.29 -8.46 -0.66
C ILE A 82 -8.34 -7.01 -0.20
N SER A 83 -7.20 -6.52 0.30
CA SER A 83 -7.05 -5.12 0.72
C SER A 83 -6.00 -4.41 -0.13
N ASP A 84 -6.32 -3.23 -0.64
CA ASP A 84 -5.34 -2.30 -1.20
C ASP A 84 -5.00 -1.19 -0.20
N GLU A 85 -3.84 -0.57 -0.36
CA GLU A 85 -3.28 0.48 0.50
C GLU A 85 -3.26 0.11 1.99
N ALA A 86 -3.02 -1.17 2.28
CA ALA A 86 -3.11 -1.76 3.63
C ALA A 86 -2.17 -1.13 4.68
N GLN A 87 -1.15 -0.36 4.26
CA GLN A 87 -0.28 0.39 5.16
C GLN A 87 -1.03 1.43 6.00
N PHE A 88 -2.21 1.85 5.55
CA PHE A 88 -3.03 2.85 6.24
C PHE A 88 -4.02 2.27 7.24
N PHE A 89 -4.15 0.96 7.34
CA PHE A 89 -4.88 0.34 8.44
C PHE A 89 -4.15 0.53 9.76
N THR A 90 -4.92 0.60 10.85
CA THR A 90 -4.34 0.61 12.18
C THR A 90 -3.74 -0.77 12.53
N PRO A 91 -2.78 -0.84 13.46
CA PRO A 91 -2.28 -2.14 13.93
C PRO A 91 -3.38 -3.07 14.43
N GLU A 92 -4.39 -2.54 15.11
CA GLU A 92 -5.55 -3.27 15.62
C GLU A 92 -6.39 -3.85 14.47
N GLN A 93 -6.56 -3.10 13.38
CA GLN A 93 -7.26 -3.58 12.19
C GLN A 93 -6.49 -4.70 11.49
N ILE A 94 -5.15 -4.67 11.53
CA ILE A 94 -4.33 -5.79 11.03
C ILE A 94 -4.48 -7.03 11.92
N ASP A 95 -4.57 -6.85 13.25
CA ASP A 95 -4.86 -7.95 14.18
C ASP A 95 -6.23 -8.58 13.88
N GLN A 96 -7.24 -7.77 13.59
CA GLN A 96 -8.58 -8.21 13.19
C GLN A 96 -8.58 -8.98 11.87
N LEU A 97 -7.79 -8.55 10.88
CA LEU A 97 -7.59 -9.34 9.64
C LEU A 97 -6.92 -10.68 9.92
N ARG A 98 -5.97 -10.72 10.85
CA ARG A 98 -5.36 -11.98 11.30
C ARG A 98 -6.37 -12.89 11.99
N GLU A 99 -7.24 -12.34 12.82
CA GLU A 99 -8.33 -13.07 13.48
C GLU A 99 -9.25 -13.77 12.46
N LEU A 100 -9.62 -13.08 11.37
CA LEU A 100 -10.43 -13.67 10.29
C LEU A 100 -9.70 -14.85 9.59
N VAL A 101 -8.39 -14.75 9.43
CA VAL A 101 -7.59 -15.88 8.91
C VAL A 101 -7.63 -17.08 9.85
N ASP A 102 -7.44 -16.84 11.14
CA ASP A 102 -7.27 -17.92 12.12
C ASP A 102 -8.58 -18.61 12.51
N PHE A 103 -9.69 -17.87 12.59
CA PHE A 103 -10.96 -18.38 13.11
C PHE A 103 -12.02 -18.63 12.03
N GLU A 104 -11.99 -17.86 10.94
CA GLU A 104 -12.93 -18.07 9.82
C GLU A 104 -12.31 -18.88 8.67
N ASP A 105 -11.01 -19.19 8.75
CA ASP A 105 -10.22 -19.91 7.73
C ASP A 105 -10.29 -19.23 6.33
N ILE A 106 -10.23 -17.91 6.30
CA ILE A 106 -10.34 -17.08 5.09
C ILE A 106 -8.98 -16.50 4.73
N PRO A 107 -8.45 -16.71 3.51
CA PRO A 107 -7.22 -16.10 3.07
C PRO A 107 -7.39 -14.57 2.95
N VAL A 108 -6.40 -13.83 3.48
CA VAL A 108 -6.35 -12.36 3.43
C VAL A 108 -5.10 -11.92 2.69
N LEU A 109 -5.29 -11.16 1.60
CA LEU A 109 -4.20 -10.62 0.80
C LEU A 109 -4.14 -9.09 0.96
N CYS A 110 -3.11 -8.62 1.64
CA CYS A 110 -2.87 -7.19 1.87
C CYS A 110 -1.83 -6.66 0.88
N PHE A 111 -2.22 -5.67 0.08
CA PHE A 111 -1.33 -4.94 -0.82
C PHE A 111 -1.04 -3.55 -0.24
N GLY A 112 0.23 -3.13 -0.26
CA GLY A 112 0.55 -1.83 0.31
C GLY A 112 2.01 -1.38 0.17
N LEU A 113 2.30 -0.21 0.71
CA LEU A 113 3.66 0.31 0.84
C LEU A 113 4.30 -0.25 2.12
N ARG A 114 5.61 -0.48 2.09
CA ARG A 114 6.35 -0.80 3.30
C ARG A 114 6.67 0.44 4.12
N THR A 115 7.22 1.46 3.45
CA THR A 115 7.74 2.66 4.10
C THR A 115 7.20 3.93 3.45
N ASP A 116 7.19 5.01 4.22
CA ASP A 116 6.92 6.37 3.78
C ASP A 116 8.10 6.97 2.97
N PHE A 117 8.00 8.26 2.67
CA PHE A 117 9.02 9.00 1.90
C PHE A 117 10.31 9.26 2.70
N LEU A 118 10.28 9.16 4.01
CA LEU A 118 11.43 9.24 4.92
C LEU A 118 12.07 7.88 5.20
N THR A 119 11.54 6.81 4.59
CA THR A 119 11.95 5.42 4.78
C THR A 119 11.55 4.80 6.12
N HIS A 120 10.64 5.42 6.86
CA HIS A 120 10.06 4.86 8.06
C HIS A 120 8.91 3.91 7.71
N VAL A 121 8.81 2.79 8.42
CA VAL A 121 7.74 1.81 8.21
C VAL A 121 6.42 2.38 8.69
N PHE A 122 5.36 2.23 7.88
CA PHE A 122 4.00 2.58 8.30
C PHE A 122 3.52 1.67 9.44
N PRO A 123 2.69 2.16 10.38
CA PRO A 123 2.19 1.34 11.49
C PRO A 123 1.49 0.06 11.04
N GLY A 124 0.56 0.13 10.07
CA GLY A 124 -0.11 -1.04 9.51
C GLY A 124 0.86 -2.00 8.81
N SER A 125 1.83 -1.48 8.04
CA SER A 125 2.85 -2.32 7.40
C SER A 125 3.78 -2.98 8.41
N LYS A 126 4.11 -2.31 9.51
CA LYS A 126 4.89 -2.90 10.60
C LYS A 126 4.15 -4.11 11.17
N ARG A 127 2.85 -3.94 11.45
CA ARG A 127 2.06 -5.03 12.00
C ARG A 127 1.87 -6.18 11.01
N LEU A 128 1.72 -5.88 9.71
CA LEU A 128 1.69 -6.91 8.66
C LEU A 128 3.01 -7.68 8.57
N LEU A 129 4.16 -7.01 8.69
CA LEU A 129 5.48 -7.69 8.71
C LEU A 129 5.65 -8.62 9.92
N GLU A 130 4.98 -8.32 11.03
CA GLU A 130 5.02 -9.14 12.25
C GLU A 130 4.10 -10.38 12.14
N LEU A 131 2.95 -10.28 11.47
CA LEU A 131 1.88 -11.28 11.51
C LEU A 131 1.70 -12.10 10.23
N ALA A 132 2.19 -11.63 9.08
CA ALA A 132 1.92 -12.29 7.81
C ALA A 132 2.64 -13.64 7.69
N ASP A 133 1.91 -14.68 7.25
CA ASP A 133 2.47 -16.01 6.96
C ASP A 133 3.33 -15.99 5.69
N SER A 134 3.06 -15.04 4.77
CA SER A 134 3.80 -14.91 3.52
C SER A 134 4.01 -13.43 3.19
N ILE A 135 5.27 -13.07 2.99
CA ILE A 135 5.68 -11.69 2.68
C ILE A 135 6.37 -11.69 1.31
N THR A 136 5.84 -10.90 0.39
CA THR A 136 6.34 -10.83 -0.99
C THR A 136 6.59 -9.39 -1.41
N GLU A 137 7.77 -9.11 -1.96
CA GLU A 137 8.08 -7.80 -2.54
C GLU A 137 7.70 -7.77 -4.03
N ILE A 138 6.81 -6.85 -4.39
CA ILE A 138 6.51 -6.51 -5.79
C ILE A 138 7.55 -5.48 -6.23
N LYS A 139 8.49 -5.92 -7.06
CA LYS A 139 9.64 -5.12 -7.47
C LYS A 139 9.26 -4.08 -8.52
N THR A 140 9.90 -2.92 -8.45
CA THR A 140 9.90 -1.90 -9.50
C THR A 140 11.30 -1.31 -9.66
N VAL A 141 11.51 -0.54 -10.73
CA VAL A 141 12.83 -0.04 -11.09
C VAL A 141 12.97 1.46 -10.83
N CYS A 142 14.14 1.87 -10.41
CA CYS A 142 14.58 3.25 -10.37
C CYS A 142 15.03 3.69 -11.78
N ALA A 143 14.98 4.98 -12.08
CA ALA A 143 15.47 5.52 -13.36
C ALA A 143 16.92 5.16 -13.70
N CYS A 144 17.73 4.77 -12.71
CA CYS A 144 19.08 4.27 -12.92
C CYS A 144 19.17 2.75 -13.24
N GLY A 145 18.05 2.07 -13.47
CA GLY A 145 17.95 0.64 -13.75
C GLY A 145 18.02 -0.28 -12.52
N ARG A 146 18.29 0.22 -11.32
CA ARG A 146 18.34 -0.58 -10.09
C ARG A 146 16.96 -0.73 -9.47
N LYS A 147 16.78 -1.72 -8.58
CA LYS A 147 15.56 -1.90 -7.80
C LYS A 147 15.23 -0.62 -7.02
N ALA A 148 14.02 -0.11 -7.18
CA ALA A 148 13.50 1.00 -6.38
C ALA A 148 12.96 0.48 -5.04
N THR A 149 13.34 1.15 -3.95
CA THR A 149 12.97 0.78 -2.58
C THR A 149 12.48 1.96 -1.75
N VAL A 150 12.60 3.17 -2.28
CA VAL A 150 12.23 4.43 -1.62
C VAL A 150 11.12 5.12 -2.41
N ASN A 151 10.10 5.59 -1.70
CA ASN A 151 9.02 6.43 -2.24
C ASN A 151 9.39 7.90 -2.04
N ALA A 152 10.31 8.44 -2.85
CA ALA A 152 10.76 9.81 -2.70
C ALA A 152 9.62 10.79 -2.99
N ARG A 153 9.27 11.64 -2.02
CA ARG A 153 8.38 12.79 -2.24
C ARG A 153 9.17 13.89 -2.90
N ILE A 154 8.62 14.51 -3.94
CA ILE A 154 9.25 15.59 -4.67
C ILE A 154 8.35 16.82 -4.69
N ASP A 155 8.97 18.02 -4.71
CA ASP A 155 8.29 19.27 -4.94
C ASP A 155 8.10 19.55 -6.45
N GLU A 156 7.46 20.68 -6.78
CA GLU A 156 7.21 21.14 -8.15
C GLU A 156 8.50 21.33 -8.98
N ASN A 157 9.64 21.54 -8.31
CA ASN A 157 10.95 21.68 -8.92
C ASN A 157 11.72 20.36 -9.01
N GLY A 158 11.09 19.22 -8.67
CA GLY A 158 11.70 17.91 -8.65
C GLY A 158 12.69 17.70 -7.51
N ARG A 159 12.69 18.53 -6.47
CA ARG A 159 13.56 18.38 -5.29
C ARG A 159 12.95 17.40 -4.32
N VAL A 160 13.79 16.59 -3.69
CA VAL A 160 13.37 15.62 -2.68
C VAL A 160 13.00 16.36 -1.39
N ILE A 161 11.79 16.10 -0.90
CA ILE A 161 11.29 16.59 0.39
C ILE A 161 11.81 15.65 1.48
N THR A 162 12.45 16.21 2.50
CA THR A 162 13.10 15.47 3.60
C THR A 162 12.44 15.69 4.96
N HIS A 163 11.31 16.37 5.01
CA HIS A 163 10.53 16.67 6.22
C HIS A 163 9.05 16.84 5.88
N GLY A 164 8.19 16.74 6.87
CA GLY A 164 6.74 16.85 6.73
C GLY A 164 6.00 15.61 7.20
N ASP A 165 4.68 15.66 7.13
CA ASP A 165 3.81 14.59 7.61
C ASP A 165 3.99 13.29 6.82
N GLN A 166 3.85 12.16 7.52
CA GLN A 166 4.00 10.82 6.93
C GLN A 166 3.02 10.59 5.79
N VAL A 167 1.79 11.04 5.95
CA VAL A 167 0.73 10.95 4.95
C VAL A 167 0.53 12.30 4.27
N PHE A 168 0.66 12.31 2.96
CA PHE A 168 0.30 13.44 2.10
C PHE A 168 -0.48 12.90 0.92
N LEU A 169 -1.75 13.25 0.84
CA LEU A 169 -2.66 12.85 -0.23
C LEU A 169 -2.44 13.70 -1.51
N GLY A 170 -1.19 13.94 -1.86
CA GLY A 170 -0.81 14.53 -3.13
C GLY A 170 -1.00 13.55 -4.28
N GLY A 171 -1.19 14.09 -5.49
CA GLY A 171 -1.31 13.27 -6.70
C GLY A 171 -0.10 12.35 -6.93
N ASN A 172 -0.25 11.43 -7.84
CA ASN A 172 0.81 10.47 -8.22
C ASN A 172 2.12 11.14 -8.66
N ASP A 173 2.05 12.39 -9.13
CA ASP A 173 3.21 13.16 -9.61
C ASP A 173 4.10 13.71 -8.48
N SER A 174 3.60 13.69 -7.24
CA SER A 174 4.35 14.13 -6.06
C SER A 174 5.33 13.08 -5.53
N TYR A 175 5.34 11.86 -6.09
CA TYR A 175 6.18 10.76 -5.62
C TYR A 175 6.90 10.06 -6.75
N VAL A 176 8.18 9.74 -6.52
CA VAL A 176 9.03 8.99 -7.46
C VAL A 176 9.66 7.79 -6.77
N ALA A 177 9.52 6.62 -7.38
CA ALA A 177 10.19 5.40 -6.91
C ALA A 177 11.68 5.48 -7.21
N MET A 178 12.52 5.40 -6.19
CA MET A 178 13.98 5.49 -6.32
C MET A 178 14.69 4.36 -5.60
N CYS A 179 15.90 4.00 -6.07
CA CYS A 179 16.81 3.25 -5.23
C CYS A 179 17.41 4.17 -4.15
N HIS A 180 17.81 3.60 -3.02
CA HIS A 180 18.34 4.36 -1.89
C HIS A 180 19.55 5.25 -2.27
N ARG A 181 20.44 4.76 -3.16
CA ARG A 181 21.59 5.52 -3.64
C ARG A 181 21.18 6.79 -4.40
N CYS A 182 20.21 6.69 -5.34
CA CYS A 182 19.74 7.84 -6.10
C CYS A 182 19.03 8.87 -5.20
N TRP A 183 18.24 8.40 -4.25
CA TRP A 183 17.57 9.23 -3.25
C TRP A 183 18.57 10.02 -2.42
N LYS A 184 19.56 9.38 -1.81
CA LYS A 184 20.63 10.04 -1.04
C LYS A 184 21.46 11.00 -1.89
N LYS A 185 21.78 10.63 -3.14
CA LYS A 185 22.53 11.49 -4.06
C LYS A 185 21.77 12.81 -4.33
N ARG A 186 20.45 12.73 -4.58
CA ARG A 186 19.63 13.93 -4.81
C ARG A 186 19.60 14.83 -3.59
N ILE A 187 19.38 14.29 -2.39
CA ILE A 187 19.38 15.08 -1.14
C ILE A 187 20.72 15.80 -0.98
N ARG A 188 21.83 15.08 -1.11
CA ARG A 188 23.18 15.68 -0.97
C ARG A 188 23.46 16.81 -1.98
N GLN A 189 23.02 16.64 -3.22
CA GLN A 189 23.16 17.68 -4.26
C GLN A 189 22.36 18.94 -3.92
N GLN A 190 21.16 18.81 -3.34
CA GLN A 190 20.33 19.92 -2.90
C GLN A 190 20.97 20.69 -1.74
N GLU A 191 21.64 20.01 -0.80
CA GLU A 191 22.35 20.61 0.33
C GLU A 191 23.56 21.42 -0.15
N ILE A 192 24.37 20.89 -1.06
CA ILE A 192 25.54 21.58 -1.65
C ILE A 192 25.11 22.83 -2.42
N GLY A 193 24.05 22.74 -3.24
CA GLY A 193 23.53 23.90 -3.97
C GLY A 193 23.00 25.01 -3.07
N ARG A 194 22.47 24.69 -1.90
CA ARG A 194 22.05 25.67 -0.89
C ARG A 194 23.25 26.35 -0.17
N ALA A 195 24.32 25.58 0.03
CA ALA A 195 25.51 26.10 0.68
C ALA A 195 26.33 27.04 -0.23
N SER A 196 26.30 26.85 -1.55
CA SER A 196 27.01 27.70 -2.51
C SER A 196 26.29 29.03 -2.86
N CYS A 197 25.02 29.19 -2.43
CA CYS A 197 24.23 30.40 -2.61
C CYS A 197 24.20 31.31 -1.37
N ARG A 198 25.03 31.04 -0.36
CA ARG A 198 25.27 31.90 0.82
C ARG A 198 26.68 32.44 0.77
#